data_3c18ead58123e413d94617bcb34ff6e0
#
_entry.id   3c18ead58123e413d94617bcb34ff6e0
#
_cell.length_a   1.000
_cell.length_b   1.000
_cell.length_c   1.000
_cell.angle_alpha   90.00
_cell.angle_beta   90.00
_cell.angle_gamma   90.00
#
_symmetry.space_group_name_H-M   'P 1'
#
loop_
_entity.id
_entity.type
_entity.pdbx_description
1 polymer ?
#
loop_
_entity_poly.entity_id
_entity_poly.type
_entity_poly.pdbx_seq_one_letter_code
_entity_poly.pdbx_strand_id
1 'polypeptide(L)'
;MNIIICDDRIDDRKNLSDLLSDYGEKKNYEFAITEYDSGEQLCEEQSALEACQLLFLDINMQGMDGLKTAMRIKEKYPKLPVVLVTAYMNYARVIDIAYETVSSFV
;
A
#
# COMPACT_ATOMS: atom_id res chain seq x y z
N MET A 1 -10.20 2.16 7.71
CA MET A 1 -9.48 2.55 6.47
C MET A 1 -8.83 1.34 5.85
N ASN A 2 -9.08 1.11 4.58
CA ASN A 2 -8.56 -0.05 3.85
C ASN A 2 -7.22 0.28 3.19
N ILE A 3 -6.19 -0.47 3.56
CA ILE A 3 -4.83 -0.31 3.04
C ILE A 3 -4.42 -1.59 2.33
N ILE A 4 -3.81 -1.47 1.17
CA ILE A 4 -3.19 -2.59 0.47
C ILE A 4 -1.69 -2.41 0.46
N ILE A 5 -0.96 -3.49 0.72
CA ILE A 5 0.49 -3.56 0.59
C ILE A 5 0.81 -4.62 -0.45
N CYS A 6 1.55 -4.25 -1.48
CA CYS A 6 1.99 -5.17 -2.52
C CYS A 6 3.52 -5.19 -2.58
N ASP A 7 4.11 -6.32 -2.26
CA ASP A 7 5.56 -6.51 -2.21
C ASP A 7 5.84 -8.01 -2.35
N ASP A 8 6.76 -8.40 -3.22
CA ASP A 8 7.09 -9.81 -3.43
C ASP A 8 8.03 -10.38 -2.35
N ARG A 9 8.56 -9.54 -1.47
CA ARG A 9 9.38 -9.96 -0.33
C ARG A 9 8.54 -10.00 0.93
N ILE A 10 8.36 -11.20 1.46
CA ILE A 10 7.52 -11.40 2.64
C ILE A 10 8.01 -10.61 3.86
N ASP A 11 9.31 -10.51 4.06
CA ASP A 11 9.88 -9.81 5.22
C ASP A 11 9.60 -8.31 5.15
N ASP A 12 9.80 -7.69 3.99
CA ASP A 12 9.54 -6.27 3.77
C ASP A 12 8.05 -5.96 3.89
N ARG A 13 7.21 -6.80 3.29
CA ARG A 13 5.76 -6.67 3.35
C ARG A 13 5.26 -6.74 4.80
N LYS A 14 5.76 -7.71 5.56
CA LYS A 14 5.39 -7.90 6.95
C LYS A 14 5.86 -6.75 7.83
N ASN A 15 7.09 -6.26 7.61
CA ASN A 15 7.62 -5.12 8.36
C ASN A 15 6.76 -3.87 8.15
N LEU A 16 6.35 -3.61 6.92
CA LEU A 16 5.50 -2.46 6.62
C LEU A 16 4.10 -2.63 7.24
N SER A 17 3.55 -3.83 7.15
CA SER A 17 2.25 -4.15 7.77
C SER A 17 2.29 -3.95 9.28
N ASP A 18 3.34 -4.45 9.95
CA ASP A 18 3.51 -4.31 11.39
C ASP A 18 3.65 -2.83 11.79
N LEU A 19 4.43 -2.06 11.02
CA LEU A 19 4.61 -0.64 11.27
C LEU A 19 3.27 0.12 11.20
N LEU A 20 2.49 -0.14 10.17
CA LEU A 20 1.19 0.51 10.00
C LEU A 20 0.19 0.08 11.08
N SER A 21 0.20 -1.19 11.45
CA SER A 21 -0.67 -1.72 12.51
C SER A 21 -0.35 -1.08 13.86
N ASP A 22 0.94 -0.97 14.20
CA ASP A 22 1.39 -0.33 15.43
C ASP A 22 0.99 1.16 15.48
N TYR A 23 1.15 1.85 14.37
CA TYR A 23 0.76 3.26 14.26
C TYR A 23 -0.76 3.41 14.43
N GLY A 24 -1.54 2.56 13.76
CA GLY A 24 -2.99 2.58 13.87
C GLY A 24 -3.45 2.32 15.31
N GLU A 25 -2.83 1.35 15.98
CA GLU A 25 -3.15 1.04 17.37
C GLU A 25 -2.87 2.21 18.31
N LYS A 26 -1.69 2.84 18.17
CA LYS A 26 -1.31 3.99 18.98
C LYS A 26 -2.22 5.20 18.79
N LYS A 27 -2.75 5.38 17.60
CA LYS A 27 -3.60 6.51 17.24
C LYS A 27 -5.09 6.19 17.29
N ASN A 28 -5.44 4.97 17.64
CA ASN A 28 -6.81 4.51 17.67
C ASN A 28 -7.50 4.54 16.30
N TYR A 29 -6.73 4.30 15.24
CA TYR A 29 -7.24 4.15 13.88
C TYR A 29 -7.47 2.66 13.58
N GLU A 30 -8.57 2.35 12.90
CA GLU A 30 -8.84 1.00 12.41
C GLU A 30 -8.33 0.86 10.99
N PHE A 31 -7.19 0.20 10.82
CA PHE A 31 -6.65 -0.13 9.52
C PHE A 31 -6.95 -1.58 9.18
N ALA A 32 -7.63 -1.80 8.06
CA ALA A 32 -7.78 -3.13 7.47
C ALA A 32 -6.70 -3.29 6.39
N ILE A 33 -5.69 -4.08 6.68
CA ILE A 33 -4.52 -4.25 5.80
C ILE A 33 -4.63 -5.56 5.06
N THR A 34 -4.56 -5.50 3.72
CA THR A 34 -4.52 -6.67 2.84
C THR A 34 -3.18 -6.69 2.12
N GLU A 35 -2.60 -7.87 1.98
CA GLU A 35 -1.28 -8.04 1.39
C GLU A 35 -1.35 -8.85 0.11
N TYR A 36 -0.56 -8.45 -0.89
CA TYR A 36 -0.39 -9.18 -2.15
C TYR A 36 1.10 -9.31 -2.46
N ASP A 37 1.49 -10.40 -3.11
CA ASP A 37 2.88 -10.69 -3.42
C ASP A 37 3.26 -10.45 -4.88
N SER A 38 2.32 -10.06 -5.72
CA SER A 38 2.59 -9.75 -7.12
C SER A 38 1.68 -8.66 -7.67
N GLY A 39 2.21 -7.91 -8.62
CA GLY A 39 1.43 -6.88 -9.32
C GLY A 39 0.34 -7.47 -10.18
N GLU A 40 0.59 -8.64 -10.80
CA GLU A 40 -0.39 -9.35 -11.62
C GLU A 40 -1.61 -9.71 -10.80
N GLN A 41 -1.41 -10.32 -9.63
CA GLN A 41 -2.50 -10.70 -8.75
C GLN A 41 -3.29 -9.48 -8.27
N LEU A 42 -2.58 -8.44 -7.86
CA LEU A 42 -3.23 -7.21 -7.39
C LEU A 42 -4.13 -6.60 -8.45
N CYS A 43 -3.67 -6.54 -9.70
CA CYS A 43 -4.46 -5.96 -10.79
C CYS A 43 -5.76 -6.71 -11.06
N GLU A 44 -5.84 -7.99 -10.71
CA GLU A 44 -7.04 -8.81 -10.87
C GLU A 44 -8.04 -8.65 -9.73
N GLU A 45 -7.62 -8.06 -8.60
CA GLU A 45 -8.43 -7.94 -7.39
C GLU A 45 -9.28 -6.67 -7.40
N GLN A 46 -10.25 -6.63 -8.30
CA GLN A 46 -11.09 -5.45 -8.53
C GLN A 46 -11.81 -4.99 -7.27
N SER A 47 -12.43 -5.90 -6.53
CA SER A 47 -13.19 -5.54 -5.31
C SER A 47 -12.29 -4.92 -4.25
N ALA A 48 -11.09 -5.47 -4.07
CA ALA A 48 -10.12 -4.94 -3.11
C ALA A 48 -9.63 -3.55 -3.51
N LEU A 49 -9.37 -3.34 -4.80
CA LEU A 49 -8.92 -2.05 -5.32
C LEU A 49 -10.00 -0.97 -5.22
N GLU A 50 -11.25 -1.33 -5.48
CA GLU A 50 -12.37 -0.40 -5.35
C GLU A 50 -12.56 0.05 -3.90
N ALA A 51 -12.33 -0.83 -2.93
CA ALA A 51 -12.45 -0.53 -1.52
C ALA A 51 -11.19 0.11 -0.93
N CYS A 52 -10.06 0.07 -1.64
CA CYS A 52 -8.78 0.54 -1.14
C CYS A 52 -8.72 2.06 -1.05
N GLN A 53 -8.16 2.55 0.04
CA GLN A 53 -8.01 3.98 0.30
C GLN A 53 -6.56 4.43 0.30
N LEU A 54 -5.62 3.50 0.36
CA LEU A 54 -4.19 3.76 0.27
C LEU A 54 -3.46 2.49 -0.16
N LEU A 55 -2.65 2.59 -1.20
CA LEU A 55 -1.86 1.47 -1.73
C LEU A 55 -0.37 1.75 -1.57
N PHE A 56 0.32 0.85 -0.88
CA PHE A 56 1.78 0.80 -0.84
C PHE A 56 2.26 -0.26 -1.82
N LEU A 57 3.15 0.10 -2.72
CA LEU A 57 3.54 -0.74 -3.83
C LEU A 57 5.06 -0.72 -3.99
N ASP A 58 5.69 -1.89 -3.86
CA ASP A 58 7.13 -2.02 -4.06
C ASP A 58 7.48 -1.80 -5.53
N ILE A 59 8.52 -1.00 -5.77
CA ILE A 59 9.02 -0.74 -7.13
C ILE A 59 9.69 -1.97 -7.72
N ASN A 60 10.45 -2.69 -6.91
CA ASN A 60 11.30 -3.80 -7.37
C ASN A 60 10.62 -5.15 -7.13
N MET A 61 9.70 -5.53 -8.02
CA MET A 61 9.05 -6.83 -7.99
C MET A 61 9.43 -7.65 -9.21
N GLN A 62 9.44 -8.96 -9.06
CA GLN A 62 9.59 -9.87 -10.19
C GLN A 62 8.31 -9.88 -11.02
N GLY A 63 8.45 -10.14 -12.33
CA GLY A 63 7.32 -10.09 -13.24
C GLY A 63 6.92 -8.65 -13.54
N MET A 64 5.65 -8.31 -13.30
CA MET A 64 5.19 -6.94 -13.44
C MET A 64 5.74 -6.08 -12.31
N ASP A 65 6.64 -5.17 -12.62
CA ASP A 65 7.25 -4.29 -11.62
C ASP A 65 6.24 -3.26 -11.06
N GLY A 66 6.67 -2.58 -10.00
CA GLY A 66 5.79 -1.63 -9.31
C GLY A 66 5.35 -0.46 -10.16
N LEU A 67 6.20 0.05 -11.05
CA LEU A 67 5.84 1.16 -11.92
C LEU A 67 4.75 0.77 -12.92
N LYS A 68 4.89 -0.39 -13.56
CA LYS A 68 3.87 -0.90 -14.48
C LYS A 68 2.56 -1.19 -13.76
N THR A 69 2.64 -1.78 -12.58
CA THR A 69 1.48 -2.04 -11.73
C THR A 69 0.76 -0.73 -11.38
N ALA A 70 1.51 0.28 -10.94
CA ALA A 70 0.98 1.58 -10.60
C ALA A 70 0.28 2.24 -11.79
N MET A 71 0.89 2.17 -12.98
CA MET A 71 0.32 2.74 -14.19
C MET A 71 -1.02 2.10 -14.53
N ARG A 72 -1.11 0.77 -14.48
CA ARG A 72 -2.37 0.05 -14.74
C ARG A 72 -3.45 0.39 -13.74
N ILE A 73 -3.08 0.45 -12.46
CA ILE A 73 -4.03 0.76 -11.38
C ILE A 73 -4.52 2.19 -11.53
N LYS A 74 -3.64 3.15 -11.79
CA LYS A 74 -4.02 4.56 -11.93
C LYS A 74 -4.87 4.85 -13.15
N GLU A 75 -4.75 4.06 -14.21
CA GLU A 75 -5.66 4.18 -15.37
C GLU A 75 -7.10 3.88 -14.97
N LYS A 76 -7.31 2.87 -14.14
CA LYS A 76 -8.65 2.43 -13.75
C LYS A 76 -9.14 3.13 -12.47
N TYR A 77 -8.24 3.45 -11.57
CA TYR A 77 -8.54 4.07 -10.27
C TYR A 77 -7.71 5.34 -10.09
N PRO A 78 -7.99 6.40 -10.86
CA PRO A 78 -7.12 7.60 -10.89
C PRO A 78 -7.07 8.36 -9.58
N LYS A 79 -8.04 8.17 -8.69
CA LYS A 79 -8.09 8.85 -7.40
C LYS A 79 -7.44 8.07 -6.26
N LEU A 80 -7.05 6.82 -6.50
CA LEU A 80 -6.43 6.00 -5.48
C LEU A 80 -5.00 6.50 -5.18
N PRO A 81 -4.69 6.90 -3.95
CA PRO A 81 -3.33 7.26 -3.57
C PRO A 81 -2.42 6.02 -3.64
N VAL A 82 -1.38 6.10 -4.44
CA VAL A 82 -0.38 5.02 -4.59
C VAL A 82 0.97 5.54 -4.14
N VAL A 83 1.56 4.84 -3.18
CA VAL A 83 2.90 5.15 -2.65
C VAL A 83 3.86 4.08 -3.14
N LEU A 84 4.85 4.50 -3.93
CA LEU A 84 5.90 3.60 -4.37
C LEU A 84 6.94 3.46 -3.26
N VAL A 85 7.23 2.22 -2.88
CA VAL A 85 8.11 1.88 -1.77
C VAL A 85 9.40 1.30 -2.33
N THR A 86 10.54 1.69 -1.76
CA THR A 86 11.84 1.12 -2.07
C THR A 86 12.45 0.52 -0.82
N ALA A 87 13.48 -0.34 -0.99
CA ALA A 87 14.22 -0.91 0.14
C ALA A 87 14.88 0.16 1.03
N TYR A 88 15.03 1.37 0.51
CA TYR A 88 15.65 2.49 1.23
C TYR A 88 14.64 3.47 1.81
N MET A 89 13.37 3.15 1.77
CA MET A 89 12.35 4.06 2.27
C MET A 89 12.45 4.22 3.78
N ASN A 90 12.42 5.47 4.24
CA ASN A 90 12.44 5.80 5.65
C ASN A 90 11.06 5.52 6.27
N TYR A 91 11.01 4.73 7.32
CA TYR A 91 9.77 4.40 8.02
C TYR A 91 9.03 5.62 8.58
N ALA A 92 9.78 6.66 9.00
CA ALA A 92 9.15 7.90 9.44
C ALA A 92 8.33 8.54 8.32
N ARG A 93 8.81 8.46 7.08
CA ARG A 93 8.08 8.97 5.92
C ARG A 93 6.80 8.17 5.65
N VAL A 94 6.84 6.86 5.85
CA VAL A 94 5.64 6.01 5.71
C VAL A 94 4.57 6.44 6.71
N ILE A 95 4.95 6.72 7.94
CA ILE A 95 4.03 7.18 8.98
C ILE A 95 3.46 8.56 8.62
N ASP A 96 4.27 9.48 8.11
CA ASP A 96 3.80 10.79 7.66
C ASP A 96 2.74 10.66 6.56
N ILE A 97 2.98 9.78 5.59
CA ILE A 97 2.05 9.53 4.50
C ILE A 97 0.74 8.94 5.03
N ALA A 98 0.81 7.98 5.94
CA ALA A 98 -0.37 7.38 6.56
C ALA A 98 -1.17 8.44 7.32
N TYR A 99 -0.50 9.30 8.09
CA TYR A 99 -1.13 10.40 8.80
C TYR A 99 -1.84 11.36 7.86
N GLU A 100 -1.16 11.83 6.82
CA GLU A 100 -1.74 12.73 5.82
C GLU A 100 -2.96 12.11 5.15
N THR A 101 -2.91 10.82 4.84
CA THR A 101 -4.02 10.12 4.18
C THR A 101 -5.21 9.99 5.12
N VAL A 102 -4.99 9.58 6.36
CA VAL A 102 -6.08 9.49 7.37
C VAL A 102 -6.71 10.86 7.57
N SER A 103 -5.91 11.91 7.67
CA SER A 103 -6.39 13.28 7.90
C SER A 103 -7.29 13.78 6.77
N SER A 104 -7.10 13.29 5.54
CA SER A 104 -7.96 13.69 4.41
C SER A 104 -9.32 12.99 4.39
N PHE A 105 -9.53 11.97 5.22
CA PHE A 105 -10.82 11.27 5.34
C PHE A 105 -11.63 11.66 6.58
N VAL A 106 -11.10 12.56 7.37
CA VAL A 106 -11.74 12.98 8.63
C VAL A 106 -12.49 14.30 8.48
#